data_08c231bfacc73f9270ef39ef29b45ca9
#
_entry.id   08c231bfacc73f9270ef39ef29b45ca9
#
_cell.length_a   1.000
_cell.length_b   1.000
_cell.length_c   1.000
_cell.angle_alpha   90.00
_cell.angle_beta   90.00
_cell.angle_gamma   90.00
#
_symmetry.space_group_name_H-M   'P 1'
#
loop_
_entity.id
_entity.type
_entity.pdbx_description
1 polymer ?
#
loop_
_entity_poly.entity_id
_entity_poly.type
_entity_poly.pdbx_seq_one_letter_code
_entity_poly.pdbx_strand_id
1 'polypeptide(L)'
;GLGPVHEWNFAKMPTNTFYNDYDFEPLSGGSRPEDYRTPFQLDRDRIIHSAAFRKLQSKTQVYLSGEYDFYRTRLTHSIEVAQIGRSICHFLQKDSEHLNGGFFIDSDLVEACCLSHDLGHPPFGHCGERTLHRLFKDIDGFEGNAQTLRLITDTLYQSVGRQTGMSPTRAFLD
;
A
#
# COMPACT_ATOMS: atom_id res chain seq x y z
N GLY A 1 -10.75 34.36 17.58
CA GLY A 1 -10.29 34.56 16.22
C GLY A 1 -9.67 33.27 15.71
N LEU A 2 -10.32 32.61 14.75
CA LEU A 2 -9.76 31.49 14.01
C LEU A 2 -8.64 32.06 13.14
N GLY A 3 -7.41 31.59 13.36
CA GLY A 3 -6.27 31.92 12.51
C GLY A 3 -6.49 31.48 11.08
N PRO A 4 -5.76 32.05 10.11
CA PRO A 4 -5.96 31.73 8.70
C PRO A 4 -5.73 30.25 8.45
N VAL A 5 -6.68 29.65 7.76
CA VAL A 5 -6.54 28.30 7.19
C VAL A 5 -5.35 28.38 6.23
N HIS A 6 -4.22 27.79 6.60
CA HIS A 6 -3.08 27.69 5.69
C HIS A 6 -3.50 26.80 4.52
N GLU A 7 -3.77 27.45 3.40
CA GLU A 7 -3.87 26.78 2.12
C GLU A 7 -2.57 26.00 1.87
N TRP A 8 -2.72 24.72 1.59
CA TRP A 8 -1.60 23.88 1.13
C TRP A 8 -0.97 24.56 -0.09
N ASN A 9 0.29 24.92 0.04
CA ASN A 9 1.02 25.51 -1.06
C ASN A 9 1.47 24.37 -2.01
N PHE A 10 0.54 23.91 -2.84
CA PHE A 10 0.81 22.96 -3.94
C PHE A 10 1.82 23.47 -4.96
N ALA A 11 2.25 24.71 -4.86
CA ALA A 11 3.15 25.39 -5.81
C ALA A 11 4.60 24.84 -5.82
N LYS A 12 4.96 23.87 -4.98
CA LYS A 12 6.31 23.26 -4.93
C LYS A 12 6.40 21.82 -5.38
N MET A 13 5.29 21.15 -5.69
CA MET A 13 5.36 19.83 -6.32
C MET A 13 5.47 20.00 -7.82
N PRO A 14 6.36 19.26 -8.51
CA PRO A 14 6.26 19.12 -9.95
C PRO A 14 4.84 18.61 -10.22
N THR A 15 4.05 19.38 -10.96
CA THR A 15 2.66 19.09 -11.27
C THR A 15 2.60 17.79 -12.10
N ASN A 16 2.36 16.66 -11.44
CA ASN A 16 2.08 15.42 -12.11
C ASN A 16 0.60 15.42 -12.51
N THR A 17 0.31 15.70 -13.75
CA THR A 17 -1.05 15.79 -14.30
C THR A 17 -1.68 14.44 -14.61
N PHE A 18 -1.00 13.33 -14.32
CA PHE A 18 -1.57 11.98 -14.39
C PHE A 18 -2.66 11.80 -13.35
N TYR A 19 -2.50 12.43 -12.19
CA TYR A 19 -3.45 12.38 -11.08
C TYR A 19 -4.21 13.70 -10.97
N ASN A 20 -5.44 13.60 -10.49
CA ASN A 20 -6.29 14.75 -10.15
C ASN A 20 -6.37 14.94 -8.62
N ASP A 21 -7.01 16.02 -8.17
CA ASP A 21 -7.10 16.34 -6.75
C ASP A 21 -7.79 15.26 -5.93
N TYR A 22 -8.78 14.56 -6.51
CA TYR A 22 -9.49 13.45 -5.88
C TYR A 22 -8.57 12.27 -5.56
N ASP A 23 -7.59 11.98 -6.41
CA ASP A 23 -6.63 10.89 -6.21
C ASP A 23 -5.77 11.09 -4.96
N PHE A 24 -5.51 12.35 -4.60
CA PHE A 24 -4.71 12.71 -3.41
C PHE A 24 -5.54 12.80 -2.13
N GLU A 25 -6.87 12.81 -2.21
CA GLU A 25 -7.73 12.91 -1.03
C GLU A 25 -7.57 11.67 -0.14
N PRO A 26 -7.36 11.84 1.18
CA PRO A 26 -7.36 10.73 2.11
C PRO A 26 -8.79 10.21 2.32
N LEU A 27 -8.95 8.91 2.54
CA LEU A 27 -10.24 8.28 2.81
C LEU A 27 -10.95 8.90 4.03
N SER A 28 -10.19 9.26 5.06
CA SER A 28 -10.71 9.90 6.27
C SER A 28 -9.61 10.72 6.96
N GLY A 29 -10.00 11.84 7.57
CA GLY A 29 -9.08 12.71 8.28
C GLY A 29 -8.33 13.68 7.37
N GLY A 30 -7.81 14.75 7.96
CA GLY A 30 -7.00 15.76 7.26
C GLY A 30 -5.53 15.38 7.17
N SER A 31 -4.85 15.85 6.14
CA SER A 31 -3.39 15.82 6.08
C SER A 31 -2.82 16.75 7.17
N ARG A 32 -1.62 16.44 7.65
CA ARG A 32 -0.88 17.36 8.54
C ARG A 32 -0.31 18.49 7.69
N PRO A 33 -0.67 19.76 7.97
CA PRO A 33 -0.29 20.89 7.10
C PRO A 33 1.23 21.12 6.96
N GLU A 34 2.02 20.56 7.87
CA GLU A 34 3.48 20.77 7.94
C GLU A 34 4.29 19.56 7.41
N ASP A 35 3.64 18.54 6.85
CA ASP A 35 4.37 17.37 6.35
C ASP A 35 5.01 17.70 4.99
N TYR A 36 6.31 17.47 4.88
CA TYR A 36 7.08 17.69 3.63
C TYR A 36 6.87 16.59 2.60
N ARG A 37 6.29 15.46 3.03
CA ARG A 37 6.06 14.28 2.18
C ARG A 37 4.82 14.45 1.32
N THR A 38 4.86 13.88 0.11
CA THR A 38 3.67 13.77 -0.72
C THR A 38 2.65 12.82 -0.09
N PRO A 39 1.35 12.92 -0.42
CA PRO A 39 0.34 11.97 0.06
C PRO A 39 0.69 10.51 -0.24
N PHE A 40 1.26 10.20 -1.40
CA PHE A 40 1.67 8.85 -1.77
C PHE A 40 2.90 8.36 -0.98
N GLN A 41 3.84 9.25 -0.66
CA GLN A 41 4.94 8.94 0.25
C GLN A 41 4.43 8.64 1.66
N LEU A 42 3.41 9.34 2.12
CA LEU A 42 2.76 9.06 3.41
C LEU A 42 2.11 7.68 3.42
N ASP A 43 1.43 7.29 2.35
CA ASP A 43 0.82 5.96 2.23
C ASP A 43 1.89 4.87 2.31
N ARG A 44 2.97 5.00 1.53
CA ARG A 44 4.11 4.08 1.56
C ARG A 44 4.70 3.95 2.97
N ASP A 45 4.99 5.06 3.62
CA ASP A 45 5.60 5.08 4.93
C ASP A 45 4.68 4.46 5.99
N ARG A 46 3.38 4.70 5.92
CA ARG A 46 2.39 4.09 6.80
C ARG A 46 2.35 2.57 6.67
N ILE A 47 2.45 2.04 5.45
CA ILE A 47 2.56 0.58 5.24
C ILE A 47 3.83 0.05 5.87
N ILE A 48 4.99 0.62 5.58
CA ILE A 48 6.29 0.16 6.08
C ILE A 48 6.34 0.15 7.61
N HIS A 49 5.77 1.15 8.26
CA HIS A 49 5.76 1.27 9.72
C HIS A 49 4.64 0.48 10.41
N SER A 50 3.75 -0.17 9.67
CA SER A 50 2.67 -0.95 10.25
C SER A 50 3.14 -2.26 10.87
N ALA A 51 2.47 -2.68 11.95
CA ALA A 51 2.73 -3.98 12.56
C ALA A 51 2.40 -5.14 11.61
N ALA A 52 1.36 -4.99 10.77
CA ALA A 52 0.96 -5.99 9.79
C ALA A 52 2.08 -6.25 8.76
N PHE A 53 2.74 -5.20 8.27
CA PHE A 53 3.87 -5.33 7.36
C PHE A 53 5.07 -6.05 8.02
N ARG A 54 5.39 -5.70 9.26
CA ARG A 54 6.48 -6.36 10.01
C ARG A 54 6.20 -7.84 10.27
N LYS A 55 4.94 -8.22 10.49
CA LYS A 55 4.55 -9.62 10.66
C LYS A 55 4.80 -10.50 9.44
N LEU A 56 4.94 -9.94 8.25
CA LEU A 56 5.32 -10.68 7.06
C LEU A 56 6.70 -11.32 7.17
N GLN A 57 7.57 -10.82 8.03
CA GLN A 57 8.89 -11.40 8.31
C GLN A 57 8.80 -12.79 8.92
N SER A 58 7.77 -13.08 9.72
CA SER A 58 7.54 -14.37 10.36
C SER A 58 6.80 -15.39 9.49
N LYS A 59 6.38 -14.99 8.27
CA LYS A 59 5.63 -15.84 7.34
C LYS A 59 6.55 -16.29 6.21
N THR A 60 6.71 -17.60 6.06
CA THR A 60 7.50 -18.19 4.98
C THR A 60 6.66 -18.28 3.71
N GLN A 61 7.24 -17.91 2.59
CA GLN A 61 6.65 -18.14 1.28
C GLN A 61 6.96 -19.57 0.84
N VAL A 62 5.92 -20.37 0.56
CA VAL A 62 6.07 -21.76 0.12
C VAL A 62 6.25 -21.77 -1.40
N TYR A 63 7.43 -22.14 -1.88
CA TYR A 63 7.67 -22.50 -3.28
C TYR A 63 7.57 -24.00 -3.47
N LEU A 64 6.81 -24.42 -4.46
CA LEU A 64 6.74 -25.80 -4.95
C LEU A 64 7.89 -26.04 -5.95
N SER A 65 9.15 -26.05 -5.53
CA SER A 65 10.20 -26.66 -6.35
C SER A 65 11.48 -26.85 -5.55
N GLY A 66 11.91 -28.10 -5.51
CA GLY A 66 12.95 -28.63 -4.66
C GLY A 66 14.38 -28.39 -5.10
N GLU A 67 14.86 -27.19 -5.41
CA GLU A 67 16.26 -27.03 -5.78
C GLU A 67 17.03 -25.85 -5.17
N TYR A 68 16.45 -24.96 -4.38
CA TYR A 68 17.26 -23.98 -3.66
C TYR A 68 16.68 -23.67 -2.28
N ASP A 69 17.42 -24.02 -1.23
CA ASP A 69 17.16 -23.78 0.19
C ASP A 69 17.21 -22.29 0.61
N PHE A 70 16.67 -21.39 -0.19
CA PHE A 70 16.49 -20.02 0.24
C PHE A 70 15.09 -19.83 0.80
N TYR A 71 14.98 -19.87 2.14
CA TYR A 71 13.77 -19.45 2.83
C TYR A 71 13.49 -17.98 2.56
N ARG A 72 12.58 -17.71 1.61
CA ARG A 72 12.13 -16.37 1.33
C ARG A 72 10.95 -16.05 2.23
N THR A 73 11.08 -14.98 3.04
CA THR A 73 9.94 -14.48 3.81
C THR A 73 9.01 -13.68 2.91
N ARG A 74 7.75 -13.54 3.30
CA ARG A 74 6.80 -12.68 2.60
C ARG A 74 7.22 -11.21 2.64
N LEU A 75 7.90 -10.77 3.71
CA LEU A 75 8.48 -9.44 3.79
C LEU A 75 9.47 -9.18 2.66
N THR A 76 10.45 -10.06 2.49
CA THR A 76 11.46 -9.98 1.43
C THR A 76 10.80 -9.98 0.05
N HIS A 77 9.80 -10.84 -0.18
CA HIS A 77 9.03 -10.88 -1.41
C HIS A 77 8.35 -9.53 -1.69
N SER A 78 7.64 -8.96 -0.72
CA SER A 78 6.97 -7.67 -0.88
C SER A 78 7.94 -6.52 -1.20
N ILE A 79 9.12 -6.51 -0.57
CA ILE A 79 10.17 -5.53 -0.86
C ILE A 79 10.69 -5.69 -2.29
N GLU A 80 10.94 -6.91 -2.75
CA GLU A 80 11.41 -7.15 -4.13
C GLU A 80 10.35 -6.77 -5.17
N VAL A 81 9.08 -7.10 -4.94
CA VAL A 81 7.97 -6.69 -5.81
C VAL A 81 7.89 -5.16 -5.88
N ALA A 82 8.01 -4.47 -4.75
CA ALA A 82 8.03 -3.02 -4.70
C ALA A 82 9.21 -2.41 -5.47
N GLN A 83 10.40 -3.00 -5.35
CA GLN A 83 11.58 -2.57 -6.09
C GLN A 83 11.39 -2.72 -7.61
N ILE A 84 10.83 -3.83 -8.05
CA ILE A 84 10.50 -4.06 -9.47
C ILE A 84 9.46 -3.04 -9.94
N GLY A 85 8.40 -2.79 -9.17
CA GLY A 85 7.38 -1.81 -9.48
C GLY A 85 7.94 -0.41 -9.67
N ARG A 86 8.80 0.05 -8.77
CA ARG A 86 9.51 1.33 -8.92
C ARG A 86 10.36 1.39 -10.20
N SER A 87 11.09 0.32 -10.48
CA SER A 87 11.95 0.23 -11.67
C SER A 87 11.14 0.31 -12.96
N ILE A 88 9.98 -0.34 -13.01
CA ILE A 88 9.06 -0.26 -14.14
C ILE A 88 8.54 1.17 -14.33
N CYS A 89 8.14 1.87 -13.25
CA CYS A 89 7.71 3.26 -13.33
C CYS A 89 8.79 4.17 -13.92
N HIS A 90 10.03 4.04 -13.46
CA HIS A 90 11.15 4.82 -13.97
C HIS A 90 11.47 4.49 -15.43
N PHE A 91 11.41 3.21 -15.80
CA PHE A 91 11.58 2.79 -17.19
C PHE A 91 10.52 3.42 -18.10
N LEU A 92 9.23 3.31 -17.72
CA LEU A 92 8.13 3.86 -18.49
C LEU A 92 8.24 5.39 -18.63
N GLN A 93 8.62 6.10 -17.58
CA GLN A 93 8.80 7.54 -17.62
C GLN A 93 9.93 7.96 -18.57
N LYS A 94 10.96 7.14 -18.71
CA LYS A 94 12.10 7.40 -19.59
C LYS A 94 11.82 7.03 -21.04
N ASP A 95 11.14 5.91 -21.27
CA ASP A 95 11.04 5.26 -22.59
C ASP A 95 9.69 5.44 -23.27
N SER A 96 8.63 5.76 -22.54
CA SER A 96 7.29 5.94 -23.09
C SER A 96 7.12 7.32 -23.71
N GLU A 97 6.59 7.37 -24.90
CA GLU A 97 6.19 8.61 -25.57
C GLU A 97 4.99 9.29 -24.90
N HIS A 98 4.21 8.52 -24.12
CA HIS A 98 2.99 8.99 -23.45
C HIS A 98 3.20 9.38 -22.00
N LEU A 99 4.17 8.79 -21.33
CA LEU A 99 4.45 8.99 -19.89
C LEU A 99 5.75 9.77 -19.71
N ASN A 100 5.71 11.07 -19.91
CA ASN A 100 6.89 11.93 -19.83
C ASN A 100 6.57 13.28 -19.18
N GLY A 101 7.61 14.03 -18.85
CA GLY A 101 7.49 15.38 -18.29
C GLY A 101 6.66 15.40 -17.02
N GLY A 102 5.54 16.12 -17.06
CA GLY A 102 4.59 16.24 -15.95
C GLY A 102 3.43 15.23 -15.98
N PHE A 103 3.49 14.18 -16.82
CA PHE A 103 2.45 13.15 -16.90
C PHE A 103 3.07 11.75 -16.80
N PHE A 104 3.08 11.19 -15.60
CA PHE A 104 3.75 9.91 -15.30
C PHE A 104 3.10 9.18 -14.13
N ILE A 105 3.34 7.87 -14.06
CA ILE A 105 2.92 7.04 -12.93
C ILE A 105 3.86 7.30 -11.74
N ASP A 106 3.29 7.65 -10.58
CA ASP A 106 4.06 7.93 -9.38
C ASP A 106 4.64 6.64 -8.79
N SER A 107 5.95 6.58 -8.65
CA SER A 107 6.65 5.40 -8.17
C SER A 107 6.43 5.15 -6.67
N ASP A 108 6.14 6.18 -5.87
CA ASP A 108 5.84 6.00 -4.44
C ASP A 108 4.46 5.36 -4.24
N LEU A 109 3.48 5.71 -5.08
CA LEU A 109 2.17 5.05 -5.08
C LEU A 109 2.29 3.58 -5.45
N VAL A 110 2.99 3.26 -6.53
CA VAL A 110 3.19 1.87 -6.97
C VAL A 110 3.94 1.07 -5.92
N GLU A 111 4.98 1.66 -5.30
CA GLU A 111 5.69 1.02 -4.20
C GLU A 111 4.77 0.71 -3.01
N ALA A 112 3.93 1.66 -2.60
CA ALA A 112 2.96 1.46 -1.52
C ALA A 112 2.00 0.31 -1.82
N CYS A 113 1.45 0.26 -3.03
CA CYS A 113 0.57 -0.83 -3.48
C CYS A 113 1.29 -2.18 -3.48
N CYS A 114 2.51 -2.24 -4.01
CA CYS A 114 3.32 -3.46 -4.03
C CYS A 114 3.65 -3.96 -2.62
N LEU A 115 4.04 -3.06 -1.70
CA LEU A 115 4.34 -3.42 -0.31
C LEU A 115 3.12 -3.97 0.43
N SER A 116 1.92 -3.52 0.09
CA SER A 116 0.69 -3.88 0.79
C SER A 116 0.00 -5.12 0.26
N HIS A 117 0.33 -5.61 -0.93
CA HIS A 117 -0.46 -6.63 -1.63
C HIS A 117 -0.65 -7.94 -0.86
N ASP A 118 0.31 -8.31 0.00
CA ASP A 118 0.30 -9.56 0.77
C ASP A 118 -0.17 -9.41 2.23
N LEU A 119 -0.54 -8.20 2.69
CA LEU A 119 -0.84 -7.95 4.10
C LEU A 119 -1.96 -8.82 4.66
N GLY A 120 -3.01 -9.05 3.89
CA GLY A 120 -4.19 -9.81 4.29
C GLY A 120 -4.15 -11.29 3.90
N HIS A 121 -3.12 -11.74 3.18
CA HIS A 121 -3.03 -13.12 2.76
C HIS A 121 -2.72 -14.06 3.95
N PRO A 122 -3.42 -15.19 4.06
CA PRO A 122 -3.25 -16.12 5.16
C PRO A 122 -1.97 -16.94 5.01
N PRO A 123 -1.49 -17.57 6.09
CA PRO A 123 -0.41 -18.56 6.00
C PRO A 123 -0.83 -19.74 5.12
N PHE A 124 0.14 -20.46 4.56
CA PHE A 124 -0.04 -21.61 3.67
C PHE A 124 -0.69 -21.30 2.32
N GLY A 125 -0.60 -20.05 1.85
CA GLY A 125 -1.01 -19.62 0.51
C GLY A 125 -2.47 -19.97 0.19
N HIS A 126 -2.74 -20.40 -1.02
CA HIS A 126 -4.10 -20.75 -1.48
C HIS A 126 -4.76 -21.93 -0.72
N CYS A 127 -3.98 -22.83 -0.14
CA CYS A 127 -4.55 -23.90 0.70
C CYS A 127 -5.12 -23.34 1.99
N GLY A 128 -4.38 -22.43 2.65
CA GLY A 128 -4.84 -21.72 3.84
C GLY A 128 -6.07 -20.85 3.54
N GLU A 129 -6.05 -20.14 2.44
CA GLU A 129 -7.17 -19.29 2.01
C GLU A 129 -8.44 -20.10 1.77
N ARG A 130 -8.36 -21.21 1.00
CA ARG A 130 -9.50 -22.12 0.80
C ARG A 130 -10.04 -22.71 2.09
N THR A 131 -9.15 -23.06 3.02
CA THR A 131 -9.55 -23.59 4.33
C THR A 131 -10.29 -22.55 5.14
N LEU A 132 -9.77 -21.32 5.24
CA LEU A 132 -10.43 -20.22 5.91
C LEU A 132 -11.77 -19.86 5.24
N HIS A 133 -11.81 -19.83 3.91
CA HIS A 133 -13.05 -19.58 3.18
C HIS A 133 -14.14 -20.60 3.53
N ARG A 134 -13.80 -21.89 3.67
CA ARG A 134 -14.75 -22.93 4.09
C ARG A 134 -15.21 -22.76 5.53
N LEU A 135 -14.28 -22.43 6.44
CA LEU A 135 -14.59 -22.23 7.85
C LEU A 135 -15.51 -21.02 8.08
N PHE A 136 -15.35 -19.99 7.27
CA PHE A 136 -16.15 -18.77 7.37
C PHE A 136 -17.31 -18.67 6.38
N LYS A 137 -17.68 -19.80 5.75
CA LYS A 137 -18.72 -19.84 4.71
C LYS A 137 -20.04 -19.21 5.13
N ASP A 138 -20.41 -19.34 6.42
CA ASP A 138 -21.67 -18.82 6.95
C ASP A 138 -21.66 -17.29 7.21
N ILE A 139 -20.50 -16.65 7.04
CA ILE A 139 -20.28 -15.20 7.20
C ILE A 139 -19.51 -14.62 6.02
N ASP A 140 -19.93 -14.93 4.79
CA ASP A 140 -19.37 -14.46 3.53
C ASP A 140 -17.99 -15.01 3.14
N GLY A 141 -17.44 -15.99 3.89
CA GLY A 141 -16.18 -16.63 3.56
C GLY A 141 -14.94 -15.79 3.91
N PHE A 142 -13.82 -16.13 3.29
CA PHE A 142 -12.55 -15.43 3.43
C PHE A 142 -11.90 -15.22 2.05
N GLU A 143 -11.39 -14.00 1.80
CA GLU A 143 -10.65 -13.66 0.60
C GLU A 143 -9.49 -12.72 0.98
N GLY A 144 -8.25 -13.05 0.50
CA GLY A 144 -7.02 -12.41 0.93
C GLY A 144 -6.95 -10.92 0.57
N ASN A 145 -7.40 -10.54 -0.63
CA ASN A 145 -7.39 -9.15 -1.07
C ASN A 145 -8.42 -8.31 -0.30
N ALA A 146 -9.62 -8.84 -0.06
CA ALA A 146 -10.62 -8.19 0.78
C ALA A 146 -10.10 -7.98 2.21
N GLN A 147 -9.35 -8.93 2.76
CA GLN A 147 -8.72 -8.79 4.06
C GLN A 147 -7.59 -7.74 4.03
N THR A 148 -6.82 -7.64 2.97
CA THR A 148 -5.82 -6.58 2.78
C THR A 148 -6.50 -5.21 2.80
N LEU A 149 -7.57 -5.03 2.04
CA LEU A 149 -8.34 -3.79 2.02
C LEU A 149 -8.86 -3.43 3.42
N ARG A 150 -9.47 -4.39 4.13
CA ARG A 150 -9.96 -4.18 5.49
C ARG A 150 -8.85 -3.77 6.47
N LEU A 151 -7.68 -4.38 6.39
CA LEU A 151 -6.54 -3.99 7.21
C LEU A 151 -6.17 -2.53 6.98
N ILE A 152 -6.05 -2.13 5.73
CA ILE A 152 -5.64 -0.78 5.33
C ILE A 152 -6.68 0.26 5.75
N THR A 153 -7.97 -0.01 5.53
CA THR A 153 -9.02 0.97 5.80
C THR A 153 -9.43 1.05 7.26
N ASP A 154 -9.40 -0.07 8.01
CA ASP A 154 -10.09 -0.14 9.29
C ASP A 154 -9.21 -0.51 10.49
N THR A 155 -8.16 -1.33 10.30
CA THR A 155 -7.56 -2.04 11.44
C THR A 155 -6.04 -1.99 11.52
N LEU A 156 -5.36 -1.34 10.58
CA LEU A 156 -3.90 -1.39 10.45
C LEU A 156 -3.16 -0.87 11.69
N TYR A 157 -3.71 0.13 12.35
CA TYR A 157 -3.15 0.75 13.53
C TYR A 157 -4.03 0.54 14.77
N GLN A 158 -3.37 0.44 15.92
CA GLN A 158 -4.04 0.38 17.21
C GLN A 158 -3.66 1.62 18.02
N SER A 159 -4.65 2.40 18.42
CA SER A 159 -4.46 3.57 19.29
C SER A 159 -5.44 3.48 20.45
N VAL A 160 -4.92 3.52 21.70
CA VAL A 160 -5.67 3.55 22.95
C VAL A 160 -7.01 2.79 22.92
N GLY A 161 -6.95 1.46 22.69
CA GLY A 161 -8.13 0.59 22.70
C GLY A 161 -9.03 0.66 21.47
N ARG A 162 -8.66 1.42 20.43
CA ARG A 162 -9.39 1.50 19.16
C ARG A 162 -8.49 1.12 17.99
N GLN A 163 -8.99 0.27 17.13
CA GLN A 163 -8.35 -0.01 15.84
C GLN A 163 -8.75 1.06 14.82
N THR A 164 -7.79 1.49 14.01
CA THR A 164 -7.99 2.47 12.94
C THR A 164 -7.22 2.07 11.70
N GLY A 165 -7.73 2.41 10.53
CA GLY A 165 -7.01 2.29 9.28
C GLY A 165 -5.93 3.37 9.13
N MET A 166 -5.16 3.28 8.05
CA MET A 166 -4.10 4.25 7.75
C MET A 166 -4.61 5.52 7.09
N SER A 167 -5.89 5.60 6.76
CA SER A 167 -6.47 6.69 5.96
C SER A 167 -5.70 6.91 4.65
N PRO A 168 -5.68 5.91 3.75
CA PRO A 168 -4.93 5.98 2.51
C PRO A 168 -5.54 7.00 1.55
N THR A 169 -4.76 7.42 0.56
CA THR A 169 -5.28 8.19 -0.57
C THR A 169 -6.25 7.35 -1.39
N ARG A 170 -7.12 8.01 -2.14
CA ARG A 170 -8.08 7.31 -3.01
C ARG A 170 -7.37 6.58 -4.14
N ALA A 171 -6.33 7.18 -4.73
CA ALA A 171 -5.52 6.50 -5.74
C ALA A 171 -4.86 5.20 -5.24
N PHE A 172 -4.53 5.12 -3.96
CA PHE A 172 -4.00 3.88 -3.38
C PHE A 172 -5.05 2.77 -3.27
N LEU A 173 -6.32 3.13 -3.12
CA LEU A 173 -7.43 2.18 -2.98
C LEU A 173 -7.96 1.67 -4.32
N ASP A 174 -7.83 2.46 -5.40
CA ASP A 174 -8.24 2.12 -6.76
C ASP A 174 -7.27 1.14 -7.42
#